data_bded60d398200f5c225caad8530eba10
#
_entry.id   bded60d398200f5c225caad8530eba10
#
_cell.length_a   1.000
_cell.length_b   1.000
_cell.length_c   1.000
_cell.angle_alpha   90.00
_cell.angle_beta   90.00
_cell.angle_gamma   90.00
#
_symmetry.space_group_name_H-M   'P 1'
#
loop_
_entity.id
_entity.type
_entity.pdbx_description
1 polymer ?
#
loop_
_entity_poly.entity_id
_entity_poly.type
_entity_poly.pdbx_seq_one_letter_code
_entity_poly.pdbx_strand_id
1 'polypeptide(L)'
;MSTILLPDKNRQFYTYETKPYVAFDIPKDKAFEKRIAYSAAHVVADPMAVHDPTLDSQIDWDKTMEYRHYLWSLGLSVAEAMDTAQRGMGLDWNNAKELISRSIKEAKSVGGNIASGVGTDHLEASPTVSLSDVEQAYEEQASFVEGEGGRIILMASRALAACAKGPEDYQRVYNKILQGVSEPVILHWLGDMFDPALKGYWGYEELDKAMEVCLQIIRDNEEKVDGIKISLLDKQKEIDMRRLLPESVKMYTGDDFNYPEL
;
A
#
# COMPACT_ATOMS: atom_id res chain seq x y z
N MET A 1 -5.59 36.88 -9.83
CA MET A 1 -4.17 36.52 -9.66
C MET A 1 -3.77 36.98 -8.28
N SER A 2 -3.14 36.13 -7.51
CA SER A 2 -2.62 36.48 -6.17
C SER A 2 -1.11 36.54 -6.22
N THR A 3 -0.50 37.34 -5.38
CA THR A 3 0.94 37.43 -5.25
C THR A 3 1.35 36.82 -3.92
N ILE A 4 2.44 36.08 -3.93
CA ILE A 4 3.08 35.52 -2.72
C ILE A 4 4.55 35.89 -2.70
N LEU A 5 5.11 36.09 -1.51
CA LEU A 5 6.54 36.30 -1.32
C LEU A 5 7.22 34.95 -1.07
N LEU A 6 8.15 34.59 -1.94
CA LEU A 6 8.92 33.36 -1.83
C LEU A 6 10.40 33.67 -1.61
N PRO A 7 11.10 32.92 -0.74
CA PRO A 7 12.55 33.04 -0.61
C PRO A 7 13.26 32.39 -1.80
N ASP A 8 14.31 33.00 -2.30
CA ASP A 8 15.25 32.40 -3.24
C ASP A 8 16.36 31.59 -2.53
N LYS A 9 17.26 30.98 -3.29
CA LYS A 9 18.40 30.22 -2.77
C LYS A 9 19.38 31.04 -1.92
N ASN A 10 19.34 32.38 -2.03
CA ASN A 10 20.16 33.30 -1.28
C ASN A 10 19.42 33.88 -0.07
N ARG A 11 18.23 33.34 0.28
CA ARG A 11 17.32 33.82 1.31
C ARG A 11 16.78 35.23 1.07
N GLN A 12 16.81 35.71 -0.18
CA GLN A 12 16.16 36.96 -0.57
C GLN A 12 14.73 36.66 -1.04
N PHE A 13 13.80 37.55 -0.65
CA PHE A 13 12.41 37.39 -1.02
C PHE A 13 12.15 38.01 -2.40
N TYR A 14 11.42 37.29 -3.23
CA TYR A 14 10.87 37.80 -4.48
C TYR A 14 9.36 37.61 -4.53
N THR A 15 8.69 38.46 -5.27
CA THR A 15 7.26 38.36 -5.50
C THR A 15 6.98 37.36 -6.62
N TYR A 16 6.22 36.33 -6.31
CA TYR A 16 5.73 35.37 -7.27
C TYR A 16 4.24 35.68 -7.59
N GLU A 17 3.94 35.85 -8.85
CA GLU A 17 2.56 35.98 -9.33
C GLU A 17 1.99 34.61 -9.64
N THR A 18 0.91 34.23 -8.95
CA THR A 18 0.24 32.96 -9.22
C THR A 18 -0.41 33.02 -10.60
N LYS A 19 -0.23 31.96 -11.38
CA LYS A 19 -0.98 31.79 -12.64
C LYS A 19 -2.46 31.61 -12.32
N PRO A 20 -3.36 32.04 -13.21
CA PRO A 20 -4.77 31.74 -13.04
C PRO A 20 -4.97 30.23 -12.97
N TYR A 21 -5.79 29.79 -12.02
CA TYR A 21 -6.17 28.40 -11.93
C TYR A 21 -6.95 28.01 -13.20
N VAL A 22 -6.41 27.06 -13.92
CA VAL A 22 -7.12 26.38 -14.99
C VAL A 22 -7.56 25.04 -14.40
N ALA A 23 -8.87 24.88 -14.21
CA ALA A 23 -9.41 23.61 -13.77
C ALA A 23 -9.06 22.52 -14.79
N PHE A 24 -8.57 21.38 -14.30
CA PHE A 24 -8.48 20.21 -15.17
C PHE A 24 -9.89 19.81 -15.60
N ASP A 25 -10.06 19.53 -16.88
CA ASP A 25 -11.30 18.94 -17.39
C ASP A 25 -11.30 17.46 -16.98
N ILE A 26 -12.01 17.18 -15.89
CA ILE A 26 -12.17 15.84 -15.38
C ILE A 26 -13.46 15.29 -15.97
N PRO A 27 -13.40 14.28 -16.85
CA PRO A 27 -14.59 13.66 -17.39
C PRO A 27 -15.39 13.02 -16.26
N LYS A 28 -16.55 13.57 -15.93
CA LYS A 28 -17.37 13.13 -14.78
C LYS A 28 -17.92 11.71 -14.90
N ASP A 29 -17.87 11.12 -16.10
CA ASP A 29 -18.53 9.84 -16.39
C ASP A 29 -17.62 8.81 -17.08
N LYS A 30 -16.30 8.98 -17.03
CA LYS A 30 -15.36 8.04 -17.65
C LYS A 30 -14.43 7.44 -16.60
N ALA A 31 -14.59 6.14 -16.35
CA ALA A 31 -13.53 5.34 -15.73
C ALA A 31 -12.27 5.37 -16.60
N PHE A 32 -11.09 5.28 -15.99
CA PHE A 32 -9.85 5.10 -16.72
C PHE A 32 -9.89 3.79 -17.52
N GLU A 33 -9.87 3.89 -18.84
CA GLU A 33 -10.00 2.70 -19.71
C GLU A 33 -8.71 1.89 -19.84
N LYS A 34 -7.55 2.51 -19.62
CA LYS A 34 -6.25 1.92 -19.97
C LYS A 34 -5.30 1.70 -18.80
N ARG A 35 -5.52 2.33 -17.65
CA ARG A 35 -4.66 2.20 -16.47
C ARG A 35 -5.50 2.21 -15.22
N ILE A 36 -5.19 1.29 -14.30
CA ILE A 36 -5.78 1.29 -12.97
C ILE A 36 -4.83 2.05 -12.06
N ALA A 37 -5.31 3.12 -11.44
CA ALA A 37 -4.54 3.90 -10.49
C ALA A 37 -5.17 3.76 -9.09
N TYR A 38 -4.38 3.22 -8.16
CA TYR A 38 -4.72 3.20 -6.75
C TYR A 38 -4.06 4.39 -6.04
N SER A 39 -4.86 5.19 -5.36
CA SER A 39 -4.36 6.23 -4.47
C SER A 39 -4.11 5.62 -3.09
N ALA A 40 -2.86 5.63 -2.65
CA ALA A 40 -2.50 5.26 -1.27
C ALA A 40 -2.88 6.44 -0.36
N ALA A 41 -4.09 6.39 0.18
CA ALA A 41 -4.70 7.52 0.84
C ALA A 41 -4.23 7.66 2.30
N HIS A 42 -3.84 8.88 2.69
CA HIS A 42 -3.61 9.24 4.09
C HIS A 42 -4.91 9.23 4.90
N VAL A 43 -4.80 9.13 6.22
CA VAL A 43 -5.86 9.53 7.15
C VAL A 43 -5.76 11.05 7.39
N VAL A 44 -6.87 11.67 7.75
CA VAL A 44 -6.92 13.07 8.18
C VAL A 44 -6.90 13.09 9.71
N ALA A 45 -5.88 13.69 10.29
CA ALA A 45 -5.79 13.84 11.74
C ALA A 45 -6.76 14.91 12.23
N ASP A 46 -7.34 14.72 13.43
CA ASP A 46 -8.11 15.76 14.10
C ASP A 46 -7.15 16.74 14.80
N PRO A 47 -6.94 17.96 14.29
CA PRO A 47 -6.01 18.93 14.87
C PRO A 47 -6.53 19.56 16.16
N MET A 48 -7.80 19.37 16.49
CA MET A 48 -8.45 19.92 17.69
C MET A 48 -8.57 18.91 18.83
N ALA A 49 -8.23 17.65 18.57
CA ALA A 49 -8.24 16.62 19.61
C ALA A 49 -7.17 16.87 20.67
N VAL A 50 -7.55 16.69 21.92
CA VAL A 50 -6.61 16.78 23.06
C VAL A 50 -6.00 15.40 23.27
N HIS A 51 -4.83 15.18 22.72
CA HIS A 51 -4.10 13.90 22.82
C HIS A 51 -2.58 14.13 22.70
N ASP A 52 -1.81 13.13 23.05
CA ASP A 52 -0.38 13.09 22.75
C ASP A 52 -0.17 12.42 21.40
N PRO A 53 0.21 13.16 20.35
CA PRO A 53 0.36 12.62 19.01
C PRO A 53 1.49 11.58 18.87
N THR A 54 2.31 11.41 19.91
CA THR A 54 3.37 10.39 19.94
C THR A 54 2.88 9.04 20.47
N LEU A 55 1.73 9.04 21.14
CA LEU A 55 1.17 7.86 21.82
C LEU A 55 -0.16 7.38 21.21
N ASP A 56 -0.92 8.29 20.63
CA ASP A 56 -2.27 8.00 20.16
C ASP A 56 -2.58 8.74 18.86
N SER A 57 -3.35 8.11 17.99
CA SER A 57 -3.83 8.71 16.75
C SER A 57 -5.30 9.12 16.88
N GLN A 58 -5.58 10.39 16.63
CA GLN A 58 -6.94 10.90 16.57
C GLN A 58 -7.30 11.24 15.14
N ILE A 59 -8.26 10.50 14.60
CA ILE A 59 -8.67 10.57 13.19
C ILE A 59 -9.92 11.42 13.07
N ASP A 60 -9.89 12.44 12.22
CA ASP A 60 -11.10 13.10 11.73
C ASP A 60 -11.76 12.17 10.69
N TRP A 61 -12.73 11.38 11.15
CA TRP A 61 -13.40 10.39 10.33
C TRP A 61 -14.18 11.00 9.17
N ASP A 62 -14.82 12.14 9.39
CA ASP A 62 -15.61 12.80 8.35
C ASP A 62 -14.72 13.30 7.23
N LYS A 63 -13.62 13.97 7.55
CA LYS A 63 -12.64 14.43 6.57
C LYS A 63 -11.88 13.29 5.90
N THR A 64 -11.62 12.23 6.63
CA THR A 64 -10.99 11.02 6.08
C THR A 64 -11.89 10.38 5.03
N MET A 65 -13.19 10.24 5.27
CA MET A 65 -14.15 9.72 4.30
C MET A 65 -14.40 10.70 3.14
N GLU A 66 -14.53 11.99 3.42
CA GLU A 66 -14.64 13.03 2.37
C GLU A 66 -13.49 12.95 1.37
N TYR A 67 -12.27 12.73 1.87
CA TYR A 67 -11.09 12.56 1.01
C TYR A 67 -11.20 11.32 0.12
N ARG A 68 -11.70 10.16 0.62
CA ARG A 68 -11.93 8.96 -0.20
C ARG A 68 -12.98 9.21 -1.26
N HIS A 69 -14.09 9.85 -0.92
CA HIS A 69 -15.12 10.24 -1.89
C HIS A 69 -14.56 11.14 -2.99
N TYR A 70 -13.70 12.09 -2.62
CA TYR A 70 -13.01 12.93 -3.61
C TYR A 70 -12.17 12.10 -4.58
N LEU A 71 -11.37 11.15 -4.08
CA LEU A 71 -10.56 10.26 -4.94
C LEU A 71 -11.43 9.44 -5.89
N TRP A 72 -12.51 8.83 -5.40
CA TRP A 72 -13.44 8.09 -6.24
C TRP A 72 -14.13 8.99 -7.28
N SER A 73 -14.45 10.23 -6.93
CA SER A 73 -15.04 11.20 -7.87
C SER A 73 -14.10 11.55 -9.03
N LEU A 74 -12.80 11.36 -8.85
CA LEU A 74 -11.78 11.50 -9.90
C LEU A 74 -11.58 10.23 -10.74
N GLY A 75 -12.30 9.14 -10.43
CA GLY A 75 -12.14 7.84 -11.07
C GLY A 75 -10.95 7.01 -10.56
N LEU A 76 -10.32 7.44 -9.46
CA LEU A 76 -9.23 6.69 -8.83
C LEU A 76 -9.78 5.56 -7.96
N SER A 77 -9.00 4.50 -7.83
CA SER A 77 -9.19 3.48 -6.79
C SER A 77 -8.48 3.91 -5.50
N VAL A 78 -8.87 3.35 -4.37
CA VAL A 78 -8.22 3.62 -3.07
C VAL A 78 -7.47 2.37 -2.59
N ALA A 79 -6.17 2.54 -2.28
CA ALA A 79 -5.39 1.59 -1.51
C ALA A 79 -5.46 2.00 -0.03
N GLU A 80 -6.29 1.29 0.74
CA GLU A 80 -6.66 1.67 2.10
C GLU A 80 -5.77 1.03 3.15
N ALA A 81 -5.54 1.77 4.24
CA ALA A 81 -4.80 1.31 5.40
C ALA A 81 -3.43 0.70 5.05
N MET A 82 -2.72 1.35 4.14
CA MET A 82 -1.35 1.01 3.76
C MET A 82 -0.34 1.71 4.68
N ASP A 83 0.93 1.50 4.42
CA ASP A 83 2.05 2.24 5.01
C ASP A 83 1.89 3.77 4.90
N THR A 84 1.35 4.27 3.79
CA THR A 84 1.02 5.68 3.60
C THR A 84 0.02 6.21 4.65
N ALA A 85 -0.91 5.38 5.12
CA ALA A 85 -1.79 5.70 6.25
C ALA A 85 -1.11 5.48 7.61
N GLN A 86 0.21 5.33 7.61
CA GLN A 86 1.06 5.10 8.79
C GLN A 86 0.74 3.80 9.56
N ARG A 87 0.33 2.79 8.84
CA ARG A 87 0.08 1.47 9.39
C ARG A 87 1.33 0.91 10.07
N GLY A 88 1.22 0.52 11.35
CA GLY A 88 2.36 0.10 12.15
C GLY A 88 3.34 1.22 12.55
N MET A 89 2.98 2.49 12.31
CA MET A 89 3.78 3.68 12.65
C MET A 89 2.91 4.79 13.27
N GLY A 90 1.88 4.42 14.01
CA GLY A 90 0.91 5.35 14.63
C GLY A 90 -0.53 4.90 14.42
N LEU A 91 -0.88 4.37 13.26
CA LEU A 91 -2.17 3.74 13.02
C LEU A 91 -2.07 2.25 13.42
N ASP A 92 -2.61 1.92 14.59
CA ASP A 92 -2.66 0.55 15.08
C ASP A 92 -3.72 -0.31 14.35
N TRP A 93 -3.72 -1.62 14.61
CA TRP A 93 -4.65 -2.54 13.98
C TRP A 93 -6.12 -2.25 14.32
N ASN A 94 -6.43 -1.74 15.51
CA ASN A 94 -7.80 -1.42 15.88
C ASN A 94 -8.34 -0.23 15.08
N ASN A 95 -7.55 0.84 14.97
CA ASN A 95 -7.88 1.99 14.14
C ASN A 95 -7.89 1.61 12.65
N ALA A 96 -6.97 0.72 12.22
CA ALA A 96 -6.96 0.22 10.84
C ALA A 96 -8.22 -0.59 10.49
N LYS A 97 -8.72 -1.44 11.41
CA LYS A 97 -10.01 -2.15 11.22
C LYS A 97 -11.16 -1.18 11.02
N GLU A 98 -11.27 -0.16 11.85
CA GLU A 98 -12.33 0.84 11.73
C GLU A 98 -12.23 1.61 10.41
N LEU A 99 -11.01 2.00 10.01
CA LEU A 99 -10.75 2.68 8.74
C LEU A 99 -11.16 1.81 7.56
N ILE A 100 -10.77 0.54 7.55
CA ILE A 100 -11.10 -0.42 6.49
C ILE A 100 -12.61 -0.62 6.40
N SER A 101 -13.28 -0.86 7.53
CA SER A 101 -14.73 -1.09 7.56
C SER A 101 -15.51 0.12 7.04
N ARG A 102 -15.18 1.34 7.50
CA ARG A 102 -15.82 2.57 7.02
C ARG A 102 -15.55 2.79 5.54
N SER A 103 -14.31 2.68 5.09
CA SER A 103 -13.94 2.94 3.71
C SER A 103 -14.57 1.94 2.74
N ILE A 104 -14.66 0.66 3.09
CA ILE A 104 -15.34 -0.35 2.27
C ILE A 104 -16.84 -0.04 2.16
N LYS A 105 -17.47 0.35 3.27
CA LYS A 105 -18.89 0.74 3.29
C LYS A 105 -19.14 1.96 2.40
N GLU A 106 -18.31 2.99 2.52
CA GLU A 106 -18.42 4.20 1.70
C GLU A 106 -18.13 3.90 0.22
N ALA A 107 -17.12 3.09 -0.10
CA ALA A 107 -16.84 2.65 -1.46
C ALA A 107 -18.06 1.96 -2.10
N LYS A 108 -18.70 1.04 -1.36
CA LYS A 108 -19.92 0.35 -1.83
C LYS A 108 -21.06 1.33 -2.11
N SER A 109 -21.18 2.41 -1.33
CA SER A 109 -22.27 3.39 -1.47
C SER A 109 -22.19 4.19 -2.78
N VAL A 110 -20.97 4.37 -3.34
CA VAL A 110 -20.72 5.18 -4.55
C VAL A 110 -20.17 4.36 -5.73
N GLY A 111 -20.08 3.03 -5.59
CA GLY A 111 -19.45 2.18 -6.61
C GLY A 111 -17.94 2.42 -6.76
N GLY A 112 -17.29 2.91 -5.70
CA GLY A 112 -15.85 3.14 -5.64
C GLY A 112 -15.06 1.84 -5.58
N ASN A 113 -13.89 1.80 -6.22
CA ASN A 113 -12.98 0.67 -6.14
C ASN A 113 -11.99 0.86 -4.97
N ILE A 114 -11.81 -0.20 -4.17
CA ILE A 114 -10.97 -0.18 -2.97
C ILE A 114 -10.29 -1.54 -2.77
N ALA A 115 -9.03 -1.51 -2.32
CA ALA A 115 -8.31 -2.67 -1.81
C ALA A 115 -7.59 -2.28 -0.53
N SER A 116 -7.61 -3.14 0.48
CA SER A 116 -7.14 -2.81 1.83
C SER A 116 -5.88 -3.59 2.19
N GLY A 117 -4.98 -2.92 2.90
CA GLY A 117 -3.74 -3.51 3.39
C GLY A 117 -3.98 -4.62 4.42
N VAL A 118 -3.39 -5.76 4.18
CA VAL A 118 -3.31 -6.91 5.10
C VAL A 118 -1.86 -7.16 5.43
N GLY A 119 -1.52 -7.20 6.69
CA GLY A 119 -0.16 -7.39 7.18
C GLY A 119 -0.11 -8.17 8.48
N THR A 120 0.95 -7.97 9.25
CA THR A 120 1.17 -8.62 10.54
C THR A 120 1.59 -7.61 11.62
N ASP A 121 1.24 -6.35 11.45
CA ASP A 121 1.70 -5.23 12.28
C ASP A 121 1.19 -5.27 13.73
N HIS A 122 0.16 -6.07 14.02
CA HIS A 122 -0.30 -6.36 15.37
C HIS A 122 0.50 -7.49 16.05
N LEU A 123 1.40 -8.16 15.33
CA LEU A 123 2.36 -9.12 15.83
C LEU A 123 3.72 -8.44 15.98
N GLU A 124 4.27 -8.42 17.19
CA GLU A 124 5.59 -7.83 17.43
C GLU A 124 6.68 -8.60 16.66
N ALA A 125 7.46 -7.89 15.86
CA ALA A 125 8.53 -8.49 15.07
C ALA A 125 9.70 -8.94 15.96
N SER A 126 9.99 -10.23 15.94
CA SER A 126 11.07 -10.82 16.73
C SER A 126 11.63 -12.09 16.04
N PRO A 127 12.94 -12.37 16.16
CA PRO A 127 13.52 -13.63 15.69
C PRO A 127 12.96 -14.88 16.38
N THR A 128 12.24 -14.72 17.47
CA THR A 128 11.64 -15.83 18.25
C THR A 128 10.19 -16.13 17.84
N VAL A 129 9.59 -15.30 17.01
CA VAL A 129 8.26 -15.54 16.43
C VAL A 129 8.33 -16.75 15.51
N SER A 130 7.32 -17.61 15.55
CA SER A 130 7.25 -18.74 14.63
C SER A 130 6.60 -18.36 13.30
N LEU A 131 6.90 -19.09 12.23
CA LEU A 131 6.21 -18.90 10.94
C LEU A 131 4.70 -19.11 11.09
N SER A 132 4.27 -20.00 12.00
CA SER A 132 2.85 -20.23 12.26
C SER A 132 2.17 -19.01 12.90
N ASP A 133 2.87 -18.26 13.76
CA ASP A 133 2.33 -17.01 14.32
C ASP A 133 2.18 -15.94 13.24
N VAL A 134 3.16 -15.87 12.31
CA VAL A 134 3.08 -14.97 11.13
C VAL A 134 1.92 -15.36 10.23
N GLU A 135 1.76 -16.65 9.93
CA GLU A 135 0.64 -17.16 9.13
C GLU A 135 -0.69 -16.80 9.78
N GLN A 136 -0.84 -17.02 11.09
CA GLN A 136 -2.06 -16.69 11.83
C GLN A 136 -2.35 -15.18 11.83
N ALA A 137 -1.33 -14.34 11.99
CA ALA A 137 -1.49 -12.89 11.96
C ALA A 137 -1.98 -12.40 10.59
N TYR A 138 -1.45 -12.91 9.49
CA TYR A 138 -1.96 -12.63 8.17
C TYR A 138 -3.40 -13.13 7.96
N GLU A 139 -3.69 -14.37 8.38
CA GLU A 139 -5.03 -14.97 8.28
C GLU A 139 -6.08 -14.17 9.04
N GLU A 140 -5.76 -13.64 10.22
CA GLU A 140 -6.65 -12.77 11.00
C GLU A 140 -7.03 -11.52 10.21
N GLN A 141 -6.04 -10.80 9.68
CA GLN A 141 -6.29 -9.59 8.93
C GLN A 141 -6.97 -9.85 7.59
N ALA A 142 -6.59 -10.91 6.88
CA ALA A 142 -7.21 -11.31 5.62
C ALA A 142 -8.69 -11.65 5.82
N SER A 143 -9.00 -12.47 6.83
CA SER A 143 -10.37 -12.85 7.16
C SER A 143 -11.24 -11.64 7.53
N PHE A 144 -10.67 -10.65 8.22
CA PHE A 144 -11.37 -9.42 8.52
C PHE A 144 -11.72 -8.64 7.24
N VAL A 145 -10.75 -8.41 6.37
CA VAL A 145 -10.97 -7.65 5.12
C VAL A 145 -11.97 -8.36 4.21
N GLU A 146 -11.86 -9.68 4.05
CA GLU A 146 -12.81 -10.47 3.27
C GLU A 146 -14.21 -10.48 3.91
N GLY A 147 -14.29 -10.55 5.24
CA GLY A 147 -15.55 -10.46 5.98
C GLY A 147 -16.29 -9.14 5.75
N GLU A 148 -15.58 -8.04 5.59
CA GLU A 148 -16.14 -6.75 5.16
C GLU A 148 -16.47 -6.70 3.66
N GLY A 149 -16.11 -7.74 2.89
CA GLY A 149 -16.26 -7.82 1.44
C GLY A 149 -15.29 -6.89 0.71
N GLY A 150 -14.10 -6.72 1.24
CA GLY A 150 -13.00 -5.95 0.66
C GLY A 150 -12.03 -6.82 -0.14
N ARG A 151 -11.24 -6.19 -1.02
CA ARG A 151 -10.10 -6.80 -1.71
C ARG A 151 -8.82 -6.57 -0.90
N ILE A 152 -7.84 -7.43 -1.05
CA ILE A 152 -6.61 -7.46 -0.26
C ILE A 152 -5.43 -6.90 -1.04
N ILE A 153 -4.64 -6.04 -0.36
CA ILE A 153 -3.24 -5.77 -0.71
C ILE A 153 -2.39 -6.44 0.38
N LEU A 154 -1.68 -7.50 0.02
CA LEU A 154 -0.87 -8.27 0.96
C LEU A 154 0.48 -7.58 1.15
N MET A 155 0.65 -6.91 2.30
CA MET A 155 1.83 -6.13 2.64
C MET A 155 2.99 -7.01 3.10
N ALA A 156 4.22 -6.52 2.91
CA ALA A 156 5.40 -7.15 3.49
C ALA A 156 5.34 -7.18 5.03
N SER A 157 5.83 -8.25 5.64
CA SER A 157 5.79 -8.48 7.09
C SER A 157 7.15 -8.29 7.73
N ARG A 158 7.25 -7.37 8.69
CA ARG A 158 8.44 -7.23 9.55
C ARG A 158 8.66 -8.47 10.41
N ALA A 159 7.59 -9.11 10.89
CA ALA A 159 7.68 -10.33 11.69
C ALA A 159 8.25 -11.47 10.86
N LEU A 160 7.80 -11.63 9.59
CA LEU A 160 8.39 -12.64 8.70
C LEU A 160 9.86 -12.33 8.40
N ALA A 161 10.19 -11.08 8.09
CA ALA A 161 11.58 -10.68 7.83
C ALA A 161 12.50 -10.97 9.03
N ALA A 162 11.99 -10.80 10.27
CA ALA A 162 12.77 -11.04 11.49
C ALA A 162 12.98 -12.53 11.81
N CYS A 163 12.04 -13.42 11.46
CA CYS A 163 12.08 -14.83 11.86
C CYS A 163 12.45 -15.79 10.73
N ALA A 164 12.31 -15.39 9.45
CA ALA A 164 12.64 -16.24 8.30
C ALA A 164 14.13 -16.56 8.25
N LYS A 165 14.45 -17.80 7.89
CA LYS A 165 15.83 -18.32 7.78
C LYS A 165 16.30 -18.41 6.34
N GLY A 166 15.41 -18.34 5.39
CA GLY A 166 15.71 -18.45 3.97
C GLY A 166 14.47 -18.30 3.11
N PRO A 167 14.63 -18.39 1.78
CA PRO A 167 13.54 -18.18 0.82
C PRO A 167 12.38 -19.17 0.99
N GLU A 168 12.64 -20.37 1.47
CA GLU A 168 11.63 -21.42 1.69
C GLU A 168 10.58 -21.00 2.73
N ASP A 169 10.98 -20.20 3.72
CA ASP A 169 10.07 -19.69 4.74
C ASP A 169 9.09 -18.67 4.14
N TYR A 170 9.58 -17.81 3.24
CA TYR A 170 8.71 -16.90 2.48
C TYR A 170 7.75 -17.67 1.58
N GLN A 171 8.25 -18.64 0.81
CA GLN A 171 7.43 -19.51 -0.04
C GLN A 171 6.33 -20.19 0.77
N ARG A 172 6.69 -20.77 1.92
CA ARG A 172 5.73 -21.43 2.82
C ARG A 172 4.60 -20.48 3.26
N VAL A 173 4.96 -19.32 3.81
CA VAL A 173 3.98 -18.38 4.35
C VAL A 173 3.10 -17.82 3.24
N TYR A 174 3.70 -17.30 2.17
CA TYR A 174 2.91 -16.72 1.06
C TYR A 174 2.02 -17.75 0.37
N ASN A 175 2.51 -18.97 0.10
CA ASN A 175 1.69 -20.03 -0.49
C ASN A 175 0.49 -20.36 0.40
N LYS A 176 0.70 -20.45 1.72
CA LYS A 176 -0.40 -20.72 2.64
C LYS A 176 -1.47 -19.63 2.62
N ILE A 177 -1.04 -18.36 2.68
CA ILE A 177 -1.99 -17.22 2.67
C ILE A 177 -2.71 -17.13 1.34
N LEU A 178 -2.00 -17.23 0.22
CA LEU A 178 -2.60 -17.15 -1.12
C LEU A 178 -3.61 -18.29 -1.38
N GLN A 179 -3.35 -19.47 -0.87
CA GLN A 179 -4.31 -20.59 -0.97
C GLN A 179 -5.54 -20.38 -0.09
N GLY A 180 -5.42 -19.62 1.01
CA GLY A 180 -6.51 -19.35 1.95
C GLY A 180 -7.47 -18.24 1.52
N VAL A 181 -7.04 -17.28 0.70
CA VAL A 181 -7.89 -16.16 0.27
C VAL A 181 -8.90 -16.56 -0.81
N SER A 182 -10.07 -15.91 -0.78
CA SER A 182 -11.17 -16.18 -1.72
C SER A 182 -10.92 -15.55 -3.08
N GLU A 183 -10.46 -14.30 -3.12
CA GLU A 183 -10.25 -13.50 -4.32
C GLU A 183 -8.77 -13.22 -4.57
N PRO A 184 -8.35 -12.97 -5.82
CA PRO A 184 -6.98 -12.60 -6.12
C PRO A 184 -6.52 -11.32 -5.41
N VAL A 185 -5.33 -11.35 -4.83
CA VAL A 185 -4.75 -10.25 -4.06
C VAL A 185 -3.71 -9.47 -4.86
N ILE A 186 -3.42 -8.24 -4.42
CA ILE A 186 -2.26 -7.49 -4.87
C ILE A 186 -1.14 -7.73 -3.85
N LEU A 187 0.00 -8.27 -4.30
CA LEU A 187 1.19 -8.35 -3.46
C LEU A 187 1.85 -6.96 -3.34
N HIS A 188 2.47 -6.67 -2.21
CA HIS A 188 3.27 -5.45 -2.06
C HIS A 188 4.69 -5.79 -1.58
N TRP A 189 5.65 -5.55 -2.45
CA TRP A 189 7.08 -5.60 -2.13
C TRP A 189 7.58 -4.20 -1.80
N LEU A 190 7.78 -3.93 -0.52
CA LEU A 190 8.35 -2.70 0.01
C LEU A 190 9.84 -2.86 0.22
N GLY A 191 10.64 -1.97 -0.33
CA GLY A 191 12.10 -1.99 -0.18
C GLY A 191 12.58 -1.49 1.19
N ASP A 192 13.78 -1.92 1.56
CA ASP A 192 14.45 -1.58 2.83
C ASP A 192 14.79 -0.10 2.97
N MET A 193 14.81 0.64 1.88
CA MET A 193 14.96 2.10 1.91
C MET A 193 13.74 2.83 2.50
N PHE A 194 12.54 2.21 2.44
CA PHE A 194 11.34 2.71 3.10
C PHE A 194 11.20 2.14 4.52
N ASP A 195 11.59 0.89 4.70
CA ASP A 195 11.54 0.20 5.98
C ASP A 195 12.76 -0.71 6.17
N PRO A 196 13.79 -0.25 6.91
CA PRO A 196 15.01 -1.03 7.14
C PRO A 196 14.79 -2.42 7.78
N ALA A 197 13.65 -2.63 8.46
CA ALA A 197 13.29 -3.92 9.01
C ALA A 197 12.98 -4.98 7.94
N LEU A 198 12.79 -4.56 6.68
CA LEU A 198 12.52 -5.45 5.55
C LEU A 198 13.78 -5.79 4.73
N LYS A 199 14.98 -5.45 5.24
CA LYS A 199 16.23 -5.78 4.57
C LYS A 199 16.32 -7.30 4.33
N GLY A 200 16.67 -7.68 3.09
CA GLY A 200 16.78 -9.10 2.73
C GLY A 200 15.43 -9.81 2.54
N TYR A 201 14.35 -9.08 2.32
CA TYR A 201 13.03 -9.67 2.06
C TYR A 201 13.09 -10.67 0.90
N TRP A 202 12.28 -11.68 0.93
CA TRP A 202 12.30 -12.89 0.09
C TRP A 202 13.51 -13.80 0.34
N GLY A 203 14.30 -13.56 1.41
CA GLY A 203 15.41 -14.41 1.83
C GLY A 203 16.77 -14.03 1.21
N TYR A 204 16.85 -12.94 0.47
CA TYR A 204 18.10 -12.48 -0.14
C TYR A 204 18.25 -10.97 -0.08
N GLU A 205 19.46 -10.48 0.24
CA GLU A 205 19.80 -9.05 0.08
C GLU A 205 20.03 -8.69 -1.40
N GLU A 206 20.42 -9.66 -2.21
CA GLU A 206 20.60 -9.48 -3.66
C GLU A 206 19.23 -9.46 -4.35
N LEU A 207 18.85 -8.30 -4.92
CA LEU A 207 17.53 -8.08 -5.47
C LEU A 207 17.15 -9.03 -6.60
N ASP A 208 18.12 -9.49 -7.42
CA ASP A 208 17.82 -10.45 -8.50
C ASP A 208 17.38 -11.79 -7.96
N LYS A 209 18.05 -12.30 -6.91
CA LYS A 209 17.65 -13.55 -6.23
C LYS A 209 16.34 -13.39 -5.48
N ALA A 210 16.14 -12.24 -4.81
CA ALA A 210 14.89 -11.92 -4.16
C ALA A 210 13.73 -11.90 -5.17
N MET A 211 13.95 -11.32 -6.35
CA MET A 211 12.98 -11.29 -7.44
C MET A 211 12.62 -12.70 -7.95
N GLU A 212 13.59 -13.60 -8.08
CA GLU A 212 13.34 -14.99 -8.49
C GLU A 212 12.40 -15.70 -7.52
N VAL A 213 12.62 -15.52 -6.20
CA VAL A 213 11.73 -16.10 -5.16
C VAL A 213 10.33 -15.53 -5.26
N CYS A 214 10.20 -14.21 -5.36
CA CYS A 214 8.92 -13.53 -5.50
C CYS A 214 8.17 -14.01 -6.75
N LEU A 215 8.84 -14.08 -7.90
CA LEU A 215 8.28 -14.57 -9.16
C LEU A 215 7.87 -16.04 -9.07
N GLN A 216 8.63 -16.89 -8.35
CA GLN A 216 8.24 -18.27 -8.14
C GLN A 216 6.94 -18.38 -7.35
N ILE A 217 6.81 -17.61 -6.24
CA ILE A 217 5.56 -17.57 -5.46
C ILE A 217 4.38 -17.13 -6.33
N ILE A 218 4.57 -16.12 -7.17
CA ILE A 218 3.52 -15.62 -8.08
C ILE A 218 3.12 -16.73 -9.07
N ARG A 219 4.08 -17.41 -9.70
CA ARG A 219 3.81 -18.48 -10.68
C ARG A 219 3.11 -19.68 -10.04
N ASP A 220 3.50 -20.05 -8.81
CA ASP A 220 2.87 -21.15 -8.09
C ASP A 220 1.43 -20.85 -7.66
N ASN A 221 1.04 -19.55 -7.64
CA ASN A 221 -0.26 -19.07 -7.18
C ASN A 221 -0.89 -18.06 -8.16
N GLU A 222 -0.66 -18.20 -9.46
CA GLU A 222 -1.04 -17.20 -10.46
C GLU A 222 -2.54 -16.83 -10.39
N GLU A 223 -3.42 -17.78 -10.16
CA GLU A 223 -4.87 -17.56 -10.06
C GLU A 223 -5.26 -16.74 -8.80
N LYS A 224 -4.37 -16.63 -7.81
CA LYS A 224 -4.58 -15.92 -6.55
C LYS A 224 -3.87 -14.57 -6.49
N VAL A 225 -3.20 -14.16 -7.57
CA VAL A 225 -2.46 -12.91 -7.64
C VAL A 225 -3.00 -12.03 -8.77
N ASP A 226 -3.71 -10.96 -8.42
CA ASP A 226 -4.15 -9.92 -9.37
C ASP A 226 -2.97 -9.11 -9.92
N GLY A 227 -1.98 -8.88 -9.08
CA GLY A 227 -0.79 -8.12 -9.43
C GLY A 227 0.18 -7.96 -8.28
N ILE A 228 1.29 -7.29 -8.58
CA ILE A 228 2.28 -6.92 -7.57
C ILE A 228 2.59 -5.42 -7.65
N LYS A 229 2.57 -4.74 -6.50
CA LYS A 229 3.12 -3.39 -6.33
C LYS A 229 4.58 -3.51 -5.89
N ILE A 230 5.47 -2.83 -6.58
CA ILE A 230 6.88 -2.74 -6.21
C ILE A 230 7.22 -1.31 -5.80
N SER A 231 7.91 -1.18 -4.66
CA SER A 231 8.41 0.07 -4.12
C SER A 231 9.90 -0.13 -3.76
N LEU A 232 10.76 -0.28 -4.77
CA LEU A 232 12.20 -0.48 -4.63
C LEU A 232 13.02 0.76 -5.02
N LEU A 233 12.41 1.74 -5.70
CA LEU A 233 13.06 2.92 -6.30
C LEU A 233 14.19 2.55 -7.28
N ASP A 234 14.08 1.38 -7.91
CA ASP A 234 14.97 0.90 -8.97
C ASP A 234 14.13 0.59 -10.21
N LYS A 235 14.10 1.53 -11.14
CA LYS A 235 13.31 1.41 -12.37
C LYS A 235 13.71 0.19 -13.20
N GLN A 236 15.00 -0.18 -13.20
CA GLN A 236 15.44 -1.31 -14.02
C GLN A 236 14.91 -2.64 -13.46
N LYS A 237 14.93 -2.81 -12.13
CA LYS A 237 14.36 -3.99 -11.47
C LYS A 237 12.85 -4.08 -11.70
N GLU A 238 12.17 -2.96 -11.70
CA GLU A 238 10.73 -2.93 -11.99
C GLU A 238 10.44 -3.30 -13.45
N ILE A 239 11.21 -2.77 -14.41
CA ILE A 239 11.10 -3.13 -15.83
C ILE A 239 11.38 -4.62 -16.04
N ASP A 240 12.43 -5.14 -15.41
CA ASP A 240 12.83 -6.55 -15.56
C ASP A 240 11.76 -7.47 -14.96
N MET A 241 11.25 -7.16 -13.77
CA MET A 241 10.18 -7.94 -13.18
C MET A 241 8.90 -7.93 -14.03
N ARG A 242 8.50 -6.77 -14.56
CA ARG A 242 7.34 -6.66 -15.46
C ARG A 242 7.42 -7.61 -16.66
N ARG A 243 8.63 -7.80 -17.21
CA ARG A 243 8.87 -8.70 -18.34
C ARG A 243 8.81 -10.17 -17.96
N LEU A 244 9.04 -10.50 -16.69
CA LEU A 244 9.12 -11.86 -16.17
C LEU A 244 7.81 -12.34 -15.52
N LEU A 245 6.88 -11.41 -15.23
CA LEU A 245 5.57 -11.73 -14.70
C LEU A 245 4.74 -12.56 -15.69
N PRO A 246 3.87 -13.45 -15.21
CA PRO A 246 2.82 -14.05 -16.03
C PRO A 246 1.95 -12.95 -16.68
N GLU A 247 1.42 -13.23 -17.87
CA GLU A 247 0.63 -12.26 -18.64
C GLU A 247 -0.66 -11.83 -17.92
N SER A 248 -1.21 -12.70 -17.10
CA SER A 248 -2.41 -12.46 -16.28
C SER A 248 -2.15 -11.53 -15.08
N VAL A 249 -0.87 -11.40 -14.63
CA VAL A 249 -0.50 -10.69 -13.40
C VAL A 249 -0.06 -9.26 -13.70
N LYS A 250 -0.74 -8.30 -13.10
CA LYS A 250 -0.47 -6.87 -13.29
C LYS A 250 0.77 -6.41 -12.52
N MET A 251 1.42 -5.38 -13.07
CA MET A 251 2.47 -4.64 -12.38
C MET A 251 1.95 -3.27 -11.95
N TYR A 252 2.04 -3.00 -10.65
CA TYR A 252 1.74 -1.68 -10.07
C TYR A 252 3.05 -1.02 -9.65
N THR A 253 3.37 0.13 -10.23
CA THR A 253 4.54 0.90 -9.76
C THR A 253 4.24 1.62 -8.46
N GLY A 254 5.16 1.53 -7.50
CA GLY A 254 5.20 2.35 -6.30
C GLY A 254 6.43 3.25 -6.27
N ASP A 255 7.02 3.51 -7.42
CA ASP A 255 8.23 4.34 -7.55
C ASP A 255 7.86 5.81 -7.76
N ASP A 256 8.10 6.61 -6.72
CA ASP A 256 7.78 8.05 -6.71
C ASP A 256 8.76 8.90 -7.54
N PHE A 257 9.92 8.35 -7.90
CA PHE A 257 10.98 9.10 -8.61
C PHE A 257 11.05 8.79 -10.09
N ASN A 258 10.82 7.54 -10.47
CA ASN A 258 11.06 7.08 -11.84
C ASN A 258 9.77 6.82 -12.64
N TYR A 259 8.59 7.04 -12.05
CA TYR A 259 7.29 6.73 -12.68
C TYR A 259 7.11 7.34 -14.10
N PRO A 260 7.72 8.49 -14.48
CA PRO A 260 7.59 9.00 -15.85
C PRO A 260 8.31 8.14 -16.90
N GLU A 261 9.25 7.28 -16.47
CA GLU A 261 10.01 6.39 -17.34
C GLU A 261 9.43 4.96 -17.36
N LEU A 262 8.56 4.66 -16.40
CA LEU A 262 7.86 3.38 -16.24
C LEU A 262 6.49 3.39 -16.92
#